data_f88fc41fbb92e845686db108db87b4ce
#
_entry.id   f88fc41fbb92e845686db108db87b4ce
#
_cell.length_a   1.000
_cell.length_b   1.000
_cell.length_c   1.000
_cell.angle_alpha   90.00
_cell.angle_beta   90.00
_cell.angle_gamma   90.00
#
_symmetry.space_group_name_H-M   'P 1'
#
loop_
_entity.id
_entity.type
_entity.pdbx_description
1 polymer ?
#
loop_
_entity_poly.entity_id
_entity_poly.type
_entity_poly.pdbx_seq_one_letter_code
_entity_poly.pdbx_strand_id
1 'polypeptide(L)'
;MAAVVPPGGYPLPVANQLRQAAGAVRAMVLRPQGLAQAQRYLMAIEHAHPREPLWYLFLLVVDPLAQRTGLGTRLQQEMLNAADNDGLDCYLETQKPENIPYYRRFGYEVDQELRPVPSGPPLWTMRRLQQ
;
A
#
# COMPACT_ATOMS: atom_id res chain seq x y z
N MET A 1 12.32 -2.31 5.82
CA MET A 1 12.33 -1.68 4.47
C MET A 1 10.97 -1.03 4.25
N ALA A 2 10.96 0.20 3.83
CA ALA A 2 9.77 0.87 3.31
C ALA A 2 9.97 1.20 1.84
N ALA A 3 8.96 0.98 1.02
CA ALA A 3 8.90 1.46 -0.36
C ALA A 3 7.81 2.53 -0.44
N VAL A 4 8.24 3.74 -0.71
CA VAL A 4 7.39 4.92 -0.80
C VAL A 4 7.50 5.45 -2.22
N VAL A 5 6.38 5.83 -2.79
CA VAL A 5 6.31 6.46 -4.10
C VAL A 5 6.06 7.94 -3.89
N PRO A 6 7.03 8.81 -4.24
CA PRO A 6 6.86 10.25 -4.12
C PRO A 6 5.82 10.77 -5.14
N PRO A 7 5.34 11.98 -4.97
CA PRO A 7 4.37 12.60 -5.88
C PRO A 7 4.84 12.55 -7.34
N GLY A 8 3.95 12.14 -8.24
CA GLY A 8 4.26 11.96 -9.66
C GLY A 8 5.01 10.67 -10.02
N GLY A 9 5.31 9.82 -9.05
CA GLY A 9 5.96 8.52 -9.28
C GLY A 9 5.00 7.37 -9.60
N TYR A 10 3.71 7.59 -9.55
CA TYR A 10 2.69 6.62 -9.95
C TYR A 10 2.14 6.95 -11.36
N PRO A 11 1.87 5.98 -12.25
CA PRO A 11 2.03 4.54 -12.05
C PRO A 11 3.51 4.10 -12.00
N LEU A 12 3.77 3.09 -11.15
CA LEU A 12 5.12 2.53 -11.02
C LEU A 12 5.60 1.94 -12.36
N PRO A 13 6.86 2.13 -12.75
CA PRO A 13 7.42 1.48 -13.93
C PRO A 13 7.21 -0.03 -13.88
N VAL A 14 6.71 -0.61 -14.98
CA VAL A 14 6.37 -2.04 -15.09
C VAL A 14 7.55 -2.94 -14.66
N ALA A 15 8.78 -2.53 -14.91
CA ALA A 15 9.99 -3.25 -14.47
C ALA A 15 10.10 -3.38 -12.94
N ASN A 16 9.68 -2.36 -12.19
CA ASN A 16 9.68 -2.39 -10.72
C ASN A 16 8.52 -3.21 -10.17
N GLN A 17 7.35 -3.17 -10.82
CA GLN A 17 6.22 -4.03 -10.51
C GLN A 17 6.58 -5.51 -10.72
N LEU A 18 7.27 -5.85 -11.81
CA LEU A 18 7.70 -7.21 -12.12
C LEU A 18 8.74 -7.75 -11.12
N ARG A 19 9.70 -6.93 -10.68
CA ARG A 19 10.70 -7.36 -9.68
C ARG A 19 10.09 -7.67 -8.32
N GLN A 20 9.09 -6.90 -7.90
CA GLN A 20 8.39 -7.12 -6.62
C GLN A 20 7.34 -8.22 -6.74
N ALA A 21 6.73 -8.36 -7.92
CA ALA A 21 5.77 -9.43 -8.22
C ALA A 21 6.44 -10.80 -8.45
N ALA A 22 7.75 -10.88 -8.69
CA ALA A 22 8.41 -12.14 -9.05
C ALA A 22 8.20 -13.26 -8.02
N GLY A 23 8.14 -12.93 -6.73
CA GLY A 23 7.79 -13.88 -5.68
C GLY A 23 6.31 -14.26 -5.66
N ALA A 24 5.44 -13.30 -5.89
CA ALA A 24 3.98 -13.50 -5.94
C ALA A 24 3.57 -14.21 -7.24
N VAL A 25 4.19 -13.87 -8.37
CA VAL A 25 3.96 -14.50 -9.67
C VAL A 25 4.34 -15.98 -9.66
N ARG A 26 5.44 -16.35 -8.98
CA ARG A 26 5.83 -17.76 -8.85
C ARG A 26 4.80 -18.60 -8.08
N ALA A 27 4.20 -18.02 -7.04
CA ALA A 27 3.12 -18.68 -6.30
C ALA A 27 1.81 -18.71 -7.08
N MET A 28 1.61 -17.78 -8.00
CA MET A 28 0.40 -17.59 -8.78
C MET A 28 0.35 -18.42 -10.07
N VAL A 29 1.50 -18.62 -10.75
CA VAL A 29 1.60 -19.42 -11.98
C VAL A 29 1.22 -20.88 -11.75
N LEU A 30 1.27 -21.36 -10.51
CA LEU A 30 0.87 -22.71 -10.15
C LEU A 30 -0.66 -22.90 -10.02
N ARG A 31 -1.47 -21.81 -10.11
CA ARG A 31 -2.93 -21.86 -10.06
C ARG A 31 -3.54 -20.87 -11.06
N PRO A 32 -4.13 -21.32 -12.18
CA PRO A 32 -4.74 -20.42 -13.18
C PRO A 32 -5.83 -19.50 -12.61
N GLN A 33 -6.54 -19.95 -11.56
CA GLN A 33 -7.51 -19.11 -10.84
C GLN A 33 -6.85 -17.98 -10.03
N GLY A 34 -5.60 -18.17 -9.56
CA GLY A 34 -4.86 -17.17 -8.81
C GLY A 34 -4.45 -15.96 -9.66
N LEU A 35 -4.13 -16.18 -10.94
CA LEU A 35 -3.77 -15.11 -11.86
C LEU A 35 -4.95 -14.15 -12.11
N ALA A 36 -6.15 -14.71 -12.38
CA ALA A 36 -7.35 -13.90 -12.59
C ALA A 36 -7.74 -13.10 -11.32
N GLN A 37 -7.60 -13.71 -10.14
CA GLN A 37 -7.87 -13.03 -8.87
C GLN A 37 -6.91 -11.88 -8.63
N ALA A 38 -5.62 -12.10 -8.83
CA ALA A 38 -4.62 -11.05 -8.67
C ALA A 38 -4.83 -9.90 -9.64
N GLN A 39 -5.19 -10.19 -10.88
CA GLN A 39 -5.50 -9.17 -11.86
C GLN A 39 -6.68 -8.30 -11.39
N ARG A 40 -7.71 -8.90 -10.77
CA ARG A 40 -8.83 -8.15 -10.18
C ARG A 40 -8.38 -7.23 -9.04
N TYR A 41 -7.46 -7.70 -8.16
CA TYR A 41 -6.91 -6.85 -7.10
C TYR A 41 -6.09 -5.71 -7.67
N LEU A 42 -5.22 -5.96 -8.66
CA LEU A 42 -4.42 -4.92 -9.30
C LEU A 42 -5.31 -3.87 -9.97
N MET A 43 -6.34 -4.29 -10.70
CA MET A 43 -7.30 -3.37 -11.32
C MET A 43 -8.08 -2.56 -10.28
N ALA A 44 -8.48 -3.18 -9.17
CA ALA A 44 -9.17 -2.48 -8.09
C ALA A 44 -8.26 -1.43 -7.42
N ILE A 45 -7.00 -1.76 -7.16
CA ILE A 45 -5.99 -0.84 -6.64
C ILE A 45 -5.81 0.33 -7.61
N GLU A 46 -5.59 0.05 -8.89
CA GLU A 46 -5.38 1.07 -9.91
C GLU A 46 -6.61 1.99 -10.06
N HIS A 47 -7.80 1.42 -10.00
CA HIS A 47 -9.05 2.19 -10.10
C HIS A 47 -9.32 3.06 -8.86
N ALA A 48 -8.97 2.56 -7.68
CA ALA A 48 -9.15 3.27 -6.41
C ALA A 48 -8.04 4.29 -6.12
N HIS A 49 -6.88 4.15 -6.78
CA HIS A 49 -5.74 5.05 -6.55
C HIS A 49 -6.09 6.49 -6.94
N PRO A 50 -5.92 7.46 -6.04
CA PRO A 50 -6.18 8.86 -6.33
C PRO A 50 -5.30 9.38 -7.48
N ARG A 51 -5.85 10.29 -8.29
CA ARG A 51 -5.14 10.85 -9.45
C ARG A 51 -4.34 12.11 -9.11
N GLU A 52 -4.66 12.75 -8.01
CA GLU A 52 -3.93 13.91 -7.50
C GLU A 52 -2.55 13.51 -6.97
N PRO A 53 -1.57 14.42 -7.01
CA PRO A 53 -0.27 14.21 -6.40
C PRO A 53 -0.41 13.90 -4.90
N LEU A 54 0.21 12.82 -4.45
CA LEU A 54 0.23 12.40 -3.04
C LEU A 54 1.45 11.51 -2.76
N TRP A 55 1.74 11.32 -1.49
CA TRP A 55 2.73 10.35 -1.04
C TRP A 55 2.08 8.98 -0.88
N TYR A 56 2.57 7.98 -1.62
CA TYR A 56 2.02 6.64 -1.61
C TYR A 56 2.91 5.66 -0.85
N LEU A 57 2.41 5.14 0.27
CA LEU A 57 3.06 4.06 1.01
C LEU A 57 2.71 2.72 0.34
N PHE A 58 3.54 2.34 -0.63
CA PHE A 58 3.34 1.11 -1.38
C PHE A 58 3.64 -0.16 -0.57
N LEU A 59 4.69 -0.12 0.28
CA LEU A 59 5.12 -1.28 1.06
C LEU A 59 5.82 -0.82 2.34
N LEU A 60 5.40 -1.38 3.47
CA LEU A 60 6.10 -1.27 4.74
C LEU A 60 6.36 -2.69 5.28
N VAL A 61 7.63 -3.11 5.22
CA VAL A 61 8.06 -4.41 5.74
C VAL A 61 9.17 -4.19 6.77
N VAL A 62 8.97 -4.75 7.95
CA VAL A 62 9.98 -4.79 9.01
C VAL A 62 10.37 -6.24 9.25
N ASP A 63 11.68 -6.50 9.27
CA ASP A 63 12.22 -7.81 9.58
C ASP A 63 11.60 -8.34 10.90
N PRO A 64 11.16 -9.61 10.97
CA PRO A 64 10.60 -10.17 12.19
C PRO A 64 11.46 -9.96 13.43
N LEU A 65 12.80 -10.02 13.29
CA LEU A 65 13.73 -9.78 14.40
C LEU A 65 13.80 -8.31 14.83
N ALA A 66 13.44 -7.37 13.92
CA ALA A 66 13.40 -5.94 14.19
C ALA A 66 11.98 -5.41 14.43
N GLN A 67 10.97 -6.27 14.42
CA GLN A 67 9.61 -5.87 14.78
C GLN A 67 9.53 -5.48 16.25
N ARG A 68 8.58 -4.58 16.57
CA ARG A 68 8.37 -4.02 17.92
C ARG A 68 9.52 -3.19 18.47
N THR A 69 10.55 -2.87 17.65
CA THR A 69 11.64 -1.95 18.01
C THR A 69 11.33 -0.49 17.68
N GLY A 70 10.17 -0.19 17.13
CA GLY A 70 9.79 1.15 16.68
C GLY A 70 10.28 1.52 15.27
N LEU A 71 11.01 0.63 14.59
CA LEU A 71 11.56 0.90 13.25
C LEU A 71 10.48 1.25 12.23
N GLY A 72 9.36 0.50 12.20
CA GLY A 72 8.22 0.79 11.32
C GLY A 72 7.61 2.16 11.60
N THR A 73 7.49 2.53 12.87
CA THR A 73 7.01 3.85 13.31
C THR A 73 7.92 4.97 12.82
N ARG A 74 9.23 4.80 12.94
CA ARG A 74 10.21 5.81 12.47
C ARG A 74 10.15 6.00 10.95
N LEU A 75 10.15 4.92 10.20
CA LEU A 75 10.03 4.96 8.73
C LEU A 75 8.73 5.66 8.29
N GLN A 76 7.62 5.34 8.96
CA GLN A 76 6.34 5.99 8.72
C GLN A 76 6.41 7.48 9.03
N GLN A 77 6.98 7.87 10.16
CA GLN A 77 7.08 9.27 10.57
C GLN A 77 7.95 10.09 9.62
N GLU A 78 9.06 9.55 9.13
CA GLU A 78 9.93 10.21 8.14
C GLU A 78 9.16 10.52 6.84
N MET A 79 8.36 9.55 6.36
CA MET A 79 7.51 9.76 5.18
C MET A 79 6.44 10.82 5.43
N LEU A 80 5.78 10.79 6.59
CA LEU A 80 4.75 11.76 6.95
C LEU A 80 5.30 13.18 7.05
N ASN A 81 6.48 13.35 7.64
CA ASN A 81 7.15 14.64 7.73
C ASN A 81 7.47 15.20 6.34
N ALA A 82 7.91 14.33 5.41
CA ALA A 82 8.15 14.75 4.04
C ALA A 82 6.85 15.16 3.34
N ALA A 83 5.77 14.40 3.53
CA ALA A 83 4.48 14.71 2.95
C ALA A 83 3.90 16.04 3.48
N ASP A 84 4.01 16.29 4.78
CA ASP A 84 3.57 17.54 5.40
C ASP A 84 4.40 18.73 4.92
N ASN A 85 5.72 18.57 4.74
CA ASN A 85 6.58 19.60 4.16
C ASN A 85 6.22 19.93 2.71
N ASP A 86 5.80 18.92 1.95
CA ASP A 86 5.35 19.09 0.55
C ASP A 86 3.90 19.62 0.46
N GLY A 87 3.17 19.66 1.58
CA GLY A 87 1.76 20.02 1.62
C GLY A 87 0.86 19.02 0.88
N LEU A 88 1.18 17.72 0.98
CA LEU A 88 0.50 16.67 0.25
C LEU A 88 -0.04 15.58 1.17
N ASP A 89 -1.16 14.99 0.75
CA ASP A 89 -1.76 13.86 1.44
C ASP A 89 -0.91 12.59 1.33
N CYS A 90 -1.15 11.65 2.24
CA CYS A 90 -0.61 10.30 2.19
C CYS A 90 -1.71 9.30 1.89
N TYR A 91 -1.36 8.24 1.17
CA TYR A 91 -2.26 7.18 0.76
C TYR A 91 -1.61 5.81 0.90
N LEU A 92 -2.41 4.81 1.21
CA LEU A 92 -1.99 3.40 1.24
C LEU A 92 -3.18 2.46 1.00
N GLU A 93 -2.87 1.21 0.68
CA GLU A 93 -3.83 0.10 0.70
C GLU A 93 -3.38 -0.98 1.67
N THR A 94 -4.35 -1.69 2.26
CA THR A 94 -4.10 -2.86 3.08
C THR A 94 -5.20 -3.90 2.93
N GLN A 95 -4.81 -5.18 3.00
CA GLN A 95 -5.74 -6.32 3.02
C GLN A 95 -5.90 -6.91 4.44
N LYS A 96 -5.18 -6.35 5.41
CA LYS A 96 -5.16 -6.84 6.79
C LYS A 96 -5.92 -5.89 7.70
N PRO A 97 -7.06 -6.32 8.28
CA PRO A 97 -7.84 -5.47 9.16
C PRO A 97 -7.06 -5.02 10.41
N GLU A 98 -6.10 -5.83 10.87
CA GLU A 98 -5.23 -5.50 12.00
C GLU A 98 -4.29 -4.33 11.73
N ASN A 99 -4.05 -3.98 10.46
CA ASN A 99 -3.24 -2.82 10.10
C ASN A 99 -4.02 -1.51 10.22
N ILE A 100 -5.35 -1.53 10.14
CA ILE A 100 -6.18 -0.32 10.19
C ILE A 100 -5.93 0.47 11.49
N PRO A 101 -6.03 -0.12 12.70
CA PRO A 101 -5.74 0.62 13.92
C PRO A 101 -4.28 1.06 14.02
N TYR A 102 -3.35 0.35 13.38
CA TYR A 102 -1.96 0.78 13.32
C TYR A 102 -1.81 2.09 12.52
N TYR A 103 -2.38 2.16 11.32
CA TYR A 103 -2.28 3.36 10.48
C TYR A 103 -3.12 4.53 11.02
N ARG A 104 -4.24 4.26 11.70
CA ARG A 104 -5.02 5.32 12.37
C ARG A 104 -4.22 6.12 13.38
N ARG A 105 -3.25 5.51 14.06
CA ARG A 105 -2.35 6.21 15.00
C ARG A 105 -1.50 7.29 14.32
N PHE A 106 -1.35 7.22 13.00
CA PHE A 106 -0.63 8.18 12.18
C PHE A 106 -1.56 9.16 11.45
N GLY A 107 -2.84 9.13 11.76
CA GLY A 107 -3.84 10.04 11.17
C GLY A 107 -4.47 9.55 9.87
N TYR A 108 -4.22 8.30 9.46
CA TYR A 108 -4.93 7.73 8.31
C TYR A 108 -6.36 7.34 8.70
N GLU A 109 -7.29 7.61 7.78
CA GLU A 109 -8.66 7.13 7.87
C GLU A 109 -8.98 6.21 6.69
N VAL A 110 -9.92 5.29 6.89
CA VAL A 110 -10.40 4.42 5.81
C VAL A 110 -11.21 5.28 4.85
N ASP A 111 -10.80 5.27 3.59
CA ASP A 111 -11.47 5.96 2.50
C ASP A 111 -12.49 5.04 1.81
N GLN A 112 -12.08 3.82 1.47
CA GLN A 112 -12.93 2.82 0.83
C GLN A 112 -12.64 1.41 1.36
N GLU A 113 -13.68 0.57 1.39
CA GLU A 113 -13.57 -0.89 1.50
C GLU A 113 -14.00 -1.51 0.18
N LEU A 114 -13.12 -2.26 -0.46
CA LEU A 114 -13.32 -2.90 -1.74
C LEU A 114 -13.31 -4.42 -1.59
N ARG A 115 -14.07 -5.10 -2.44
CA ARG A 115 -14.09 -6.57 -2.55
C ARG A 115 -13.82 -7.00 -3.98
N PRO A 116 -12.56 -6.95 -4.43
CA PRO A 116 -12.18 -7.27 -5.81
C PRO A 116 -12.56 -8.71 -6.21
N VAL A 117 -12.56 -9.62 -5.23
CA VAL A 117 -13.01 -10.99 -5.36
C VAL A 117 -14.01 -11.28 -4.25
N PRO A 118 -15.27 -11.71 -4.57
CA PRO A 118 -16.33 -11.90 -3.57
C PRO A 118 -15.94 -12.83 -2.41
N SER A 119 -15.20 -13.89 -2.68
CA SER A 119 -14.71 -14.87 -1.69
C SER A 119 -13.29 -14.59 -1.19
N GLY A 120 -12.67 -13.51 -1.66
CA GLY A 120 -11.31 -13.11 -1.28
C GLY A 120 -11.27 -12.14 -0.11
N PRO A 121 -10.08 -11.82 0.37
CA PRO A 121 -9.91 -10.81 1.41
C PRO A 121 -10.36 -9.43 0.90
N PRO A 122 -10.93 -8.58 1.79
CA PRO A 122 -11.22 -7.20 1.45
C PRO A 122 -9.93 -6.42 1.23
N LEU A 123 -10.05 -5.29 0.55
CA LEU A 123 -8.99 -4.31 0.33
C LEU A 123 -9.48 -2.97 0.89
N TRP A 124 -8.79 -2.41 1.85
CA TRP A 124 -9.06 -1.07 2.36
C TRP A 124 -8.08 -0.08 1.77
N THR A 125 -8.58 1.03 1.27
CA THR A 125 -7.77 2.20 0.99
C THR A 125 -7.82 3.13 2.20
N MET A 126 -6.69 3.75 2.52
CA MET A 126 -6.60 4.66 3.64
C MET A 126 -5.91 5.95 3.20
N ARG A 127 -6.39 7.07 3.69
CA ARG A 127 -5.87 8.40 3.38
C ARG A 127 -5.60 9.19 4.66
N ARG A 128 -4.51 9.93 4.66
CA ARG A 128 -4.18 10.93 5.67
C ARG A 128 -4.05 12.28 4.97
N LEU A 129 -4.84 13.23 5.43
CA LEU A 129 -4.72 14.61 4.94
C LEU A 129 -3.43 15.22 5.47
N GLN A 130 -2.84 16.10 4.69
CA GLN A 130 -1.69 16.93 5.08
C GLN A 130 -1.97 17.69 6.40
N GLN A 131 -0.97 17.90 7.21
CA GLN A 131 -1.06 18.63 8.47
C GLN A 131 -0.14 19.85 8.47
#